data_26a048544827b3a1f5770e27866a4836
#
_entry.id   26a048544827b3a1f5770e27866a4836
#
_cell.length_a   1.000
_cell.length_b   1.000
_cell.length_c   1.000
_cell.angle_alpha   90.00
_cell.angle_beta   90.00
_cell.angle_gamma   90.00
#
_symmetry.space_group_name_H-M   'P 1'
#
loop_
_entity.id
_entity.type
_entity.pdbx_description
1 polymer ?
#
loop_
_entity_poly.entity_id
_entity_poly.type
_entity_poly.pdbx_seq_one_letter_code
_entity_poly.pdbx_strand_id
1 'polypeptide(L)'
;MPPKDNIDRLKELNDSAEEGGGGDKIRRQHEQGKLLARERLDILLDRGSFVEIDRLRTHRSTDFGMETKKIPGDAVVTGYGSIDGRLVYVYSQDFTVFGGSLSEAVAEKICKVMELSLKNGAPIIGINDSGGARIQEGVMSLAGYAEIFLRNVLASGVVPQISAIMGPCAGGAVYSPAITDFVFMVKTNSYMFITGPDVIKAVTHEEVSKEELGGADTHNTKSGVAHFSADSEKQCLLMIRELMGFLPSNHLEDPPFHPTDDDPLRRDGRLKDLVPDSPNRPYDMKELIGAVVDEGYVYEIQRDFAPNIIIALARLGGRSVGIVANQPAQLAGCLDIDAAVKAARFIRFCDCFNIPIVTFVDVPGFLPGAAQEYGGIIRHGAKLLYAYAEATVPKVTVITRKAYGGGYIVMSSKHLRGDINLSYPTGEIAVMGPEGAINVIFREALEKSNDPVKAREELAANYRETFANPFKAAELGYLDAVIYPEETRSILIRSLEMLKNKRDHNPPKKHGNIPL
;
A
#
# COMPACT_ATOMS: atom_id res chain seq x y z
N MET A 1 -23.91 32.29 36.83
CA MET A 1 -22.77 33.15 36.41
C MET A 1 -23.29 34.16 35.41
N PRO A 2 -22.85 35.41 35.42
CA PRO A 2 -23.18 36.36 34.33
C PRO A 2 -22.60 35.88 33.01
N PRO A 3 -23.20 36.22 31.83
CA PRO A 3 -22.74 35.77 30.51
C PRO A 3 -21.26 36.06 30.21
N LYS A 4 -20.70 37.12 30.77
CA LYS A 4 -19.28 37.52 30.63
C LYS A 4 -18.33 36.48 31.21
N ASP A 5 -18.63 35.92 32.37
CA ASP A 5 -17.81 34.90 33.07
C ASP A 5 -17.77 33.58 32.26
N ASN A 6 -18.83 33.25 31.50
CA ASN A 6 -18.86 32.05 30.69
C ASN A 6 -18.00 32.19 29.42
N ILE A 7 -17.87 33.39 28.86
CA ILE A 7 -17.00 33.67 27.72
C ILE A 7 -15.53 33.59 28.16
N ASP A 8 -15.20 34.20 29.30
CA ASP A 8 -13.84 34.15 29.83
C ASP A 8 -13.44 32.71 30.20
N ARG A 9 -14.35 31.95 30.81
CA ARG A 9 -14.14 30.51 31.06
C ARG A 9 -13.93 29.69 29.78
N LEU A 10 -14.69 29.96 28.70
CA LEU A 10 -14.52 29.28 27.43
C LEU A 10 -13.13 29.56 26.85
N LYS A 11 -12.67 30.81 26.95
CA LYS A 11 -11.33 31.20 26.51
C LYS A 11 -10.26 30.43 27.28
N GLU A 12 -10.32 30.43 28.62
CA GLU A 12 -9.38 29.69 29.46
C GLU A 12 -9.33 28.20 29.13
N LEU A 13 -10.48 27.56 28.87
CA LEU A 13 -10.54 26.15 28.49
C LEU A 13 -9.94 25.90 27.10
N ASN A 14 -10.15 26.79 26.16
CA ASN A 14 -9.55 26.72 24.83
C ASN A 14 -8.04 26.90 24.88
N ASP A 15 -7.55 27.89 25.63
CA ASP A 15 -6.13 28.15 25.85
C ASP A 15 -5.46 26.93 26.51
N SER A 16 -6.10 26.33 27.53
CA SER A 16 -5.63 25.09 28.18
C SER A 16 -5.61 23.89 27.24
N ALA A 17 -6.59 23.77 26.33
CA ALA A 17 -6.60 22.71 25.32
C ALA A 17 -5.47 22.87 24.30
N GLU A 18 -5.10 24.11 23.95
CA GLU A 18 -3.98 24.40 23.05
C GLU A 18 -2.63 24.17 23.73
N GLU A 19 -2.50 24.51 25.00
CA GLU A 19 -1.28 24.29 25.78
C GLU A 19 -1.01 22.78 26.05
N GLY A 20 -2.05 21.95 26.02
CA GLY A 20 -1.95 20.49 26.17
C GLY A 20 -1.17 20.08 27.44
N GLY A 21 -0.01 19.44 27.26
CA GLY A 21 0.84 18.96 28.37
C GLY A 21 1.68 20.03 29.06
N GLY A 22 1.63 21.30 28.59
CA GLY A 22 2.34 22.44 29.14
C GLY A 22 3.71 22.70 28.49
N GLY A 23 4.20 23.95 28.64
CA GLY A 23 5.35 24.49 27.93
C GLY A 23 6.65 23.65 28.04
N ASP A 24 6.90 23.00 29.20
CA ASP A 24 8.09 22.14 29.37
C ASP A 24 8.04 20.89 28.47
N LYS A 25 6.88 20.27 28.34
CA LYS A 25 6.71 19.08 27.48
C LYS A 25 6.70 19.46 26.01
N ILE A 26 6.11 20.60 25.66
CA ILE A 26 6.18 21.19 24.31
C ILE A 26 7.64 21.40 23.89
N ARG A 27 8.47 22.05 24.72
CA ARG A 27 9.89 22.24 24.43
C ARG A 27 10.62 20.92 24.20
N ARG A 28 10.41 19.92 25.07
CA ARG A 28 11.02 18.59 24.92
C ARG A 28 10.61 17.89 23.62
N GLN A 29 9.35 18.05 23.19
CA GLN A 29 8.86 17.50 21.92
C GLN A 29 9.63 18.12 20.74
N HIS A 30 9.77 19.46 20.71
CA HIS A 30 10.50 20.16 19.68
C HIS A 30 12.02 19.88 19.73
N GLU A 31 12.62 19.76 20.89
CA GLU A 31 14.05 19.38 21.05
C GLU A 31 14.35 17.99 20.47
N GLN A 32 13.36 17.10 20.43
CA GLN A 32 13.45 15.81 19.77
C GLN A 32 13.19 15.86 18.25
N GLY A 33 13.01 17.06 17.69
CA GLY A 33 12.70 17.25 16.27
C GLY A 33 11.27 16.84 15.88
N LYS A 34 10.36 16.72 16.84
CA LYS A 34 8.96 16.32 16.64
C LYS A 34 8.03 17.53 16.68
N LEU A 35 7.00 17.50 15.85
CA LEU A 35 5.92 18.47 15.83
C LEU A 35 4.85 18.14 16.90
N LEU A 36 4.07 19.15 17.29
CA LEU A 36 2.89 18.97 18.14
C LEU A 36 1.72 18.41 17.31
N ALA A 37 0.74 17.83 17.99
CA ALA A 37 -0.44 17.24 17.35
C ALA A 37 -1.15 18.22 16.39
N ARG A 38 -1.31 19.49 16.78
CA ARG A 38 -1.96 20.53 15.95
C ARG A 38 -1.06 21.02 14.82
N GLU A 39 0.25 21.18 15.06
CA GLU A 39 1.22 21.56 14.01
C GLU A 39 1.26 20.54 12.86
N ARG A 40 1.11 19.24 13.18
CA ARG A 40 0.98 18.16 12.18
C ARG A 40 -0.28 18.34 11.34
N LEU A 41 -1.41 18.69 11.96
CA LEU A 41 -2.67 18.93 11.25
C LEU A 41 -2.61 20.20 10.39
N ASP A 42 -1.93 21.25 10.83
CA ASP A 42 -1.75 22.49 10.07
C ASP A 42 -0.93 22.27 8.78
N ILE A 43 0.00 21.28 8.77
CA ILE A 43 0.75 20.89 7.57
C ILE A 43 -0.06 19.95 6.69
N LEU A 44 -0.81 19.01 7.29
CA LEU A 44 -1.55 18.00 6.56
C LEU A 44 -2.75 18.59 5.83
N LEU A 45 -3.49 19.49 6.46
CA LEU A 45 -4.76 20.02 5.96
C LEU A 45 -4.58 21.33 5.20
N ASP A 46 -5.57 21.69 4.41
CA ASP A 46 -5.64 22.98 3.75
C ASP A 46 -5.74 24.09 4.79
N ARG A 47 -5.07 25.19 4.54
CA ARG A 47 -4.99 26.31 5.47
C ARG A 47 -6.37 26.79 5.90
N GLY A 48 -6.65 26.79 7.22
CA GLY A 48 -7.87 27.29 7.81
C GLY A 48 -9.08 26.35 7.62
N SER A 49 -8.89 25.13 7.10
CA SER A 49 -9.98 24.16 6.92
C SER A 49 -10.28 23.33 8.15
N PHE A 50 -9.35 23.26 9.11
CA PHE A 50 -9.49 22.39 10.28
C PHE A 50 -10.57 22.85 11.24
N VAL A 51 -11.49 21.93 11.58
CA VAL A 51 -12.51 22.09 12.61
C VAL A 51 -12.35 21.01 13.66
N GLU A 52 -11.94 21.40 14.86
CA GLU A 52 -11.72 20.48 15.98
C GLU A 52 -13.04 20.02 16.60
N ILE A 53 -13.17 18.72 16.87
CA ILE A 53 -14.33 18.08 17.52
C ILE A 53 -13.89 17.60 18.90
N ASP A 54 -14.79 17.73 19.93
CA ASP A 54 -14.58 17.28 21.31
C ASP A 54 -13.35 17.91 21.99
N ARG A 55 -13.02 19.16 21.64
CA ARG A 55 -11.88 19.91 22.15
C ARG A 55 -11.84 19.99 23.68
N LEU A 56 -12.99 20.14 24.33
CA LEU A 56 -13.11 20.30 25.78
C LEU A 56 -13.31 18.98 26.54
N ARG A 57 -13.30 17.85 25.84
CA ARG A 57 -13.49 16.56 26.46
C ARG A 57 -12.28 16.16 27.30
N THR A 58 -12.52 15.61 28.52
CA THR A 58 -11.49 15.10 29.41
C THR A 58 -11.75 13.64 29.78
N HIS A 59 -10.73 12.92 30.26
CA HIS A 59 -10.91 11.57 30.78
C HIS A 59 -11.82 11.54 32.01
N ARG A 60 -12.38 10.37 32.34
CA ARG A 60 -13.29 10.16 33.49
C ARG A 60 -12.63 9.49 34.66
N SER A 61 -11.35 9.08 34.55
CA SER A 61 -10.62 8.40 35.64
C SER A 61 -10.54 9.23 36.90
N THR A 62 -10.77 8.57 38.03
CA THR A 62 -10.71 9.14 39.42
C THR A 62 -9.63 8.49 40.26
N ASP A 63 -9.02 7.39 39.78
CA ASP A 63 -8.02 6.64 40.50
C ASP A 63 -6.61 7.19 40.24
N PHE A 64 -5.66 6.85 41.10
CA PHE A 64 -4.24 7.20 41.00
C PHE A 64 -3.95 8.70 40.84
N GLY A 65 -4.81 9.57 41.43
CA GLY A 65 -4.66 11.03 41.39
C GLY A 65 -5.01 11.64 40.02
N MET A 66 -5.73 10.91 39.16
CA MET A 66 -6.16 11.40 37.85
C MET A 66 -7.31 12.42 37.96
N GLU A 67 -8.08 12.42 39.04
CA GLU A 67 -9.18 13.36 39.26
C GLU A 67 -8.74 14.82 39.22
N THR A 68 -7.49 15.11 39.61
CA THR A 68 -6.90 16.46 39.60
C THR A 68 -6.16 16.83 38.32
N LYS A 69 -6.00 15.88 37.36
CA LYS A 69 -5.21 16.04 36.14
C LYS A 69 -6.09 16.08 34.90
N LYS A 70 -7.11 16.94 34.90
CA LYS A 70 -8.07 17.08 33.81
C LYS A 70 -7.55 18.08 32.76
N ILE A 71 -7.05 17.56 31.64
CA ILE A 71 -6.57 18.38 30.51
C ILE A 71 -7.64 18.34 29.40
N PRO A 72 -8.17 19.48 28.94
CA PRO A 72 -9.13 19.51 27.82
C PRO A 72 -8.53 18.94 26.53
N GLY A 73 -9.30 18.16 25.81
CA GLY A 73 -8.85 17.41 24.62
C GLY A 73 -8.25 16.05 24.95
N ASP A 74 -7.86 15.80 26.21
CA ASP A 74 -7.12 14.61 26.63
C ASP A 74 -5.87 14.40 25.72
N ALA A 75 -5.51 13.20 25.39
CA ALA A 75 -4.29 12.89 24.64
C ALA A 75 -4.49 12.76 23.12
N VAL A 76 -5.53 13.37 22.54
CA VAL A 76 -5.79 13.34 21.09
C VAL A 76 -6.54 14.57 20.61
N VAL A 77 -6.09 15.13 19.49
CA VAL A 77 -6.81 16.15 18.73
C VAL A 77 -7.59 15.44 17.63
N THR A 78 -8.90 15.67 17.54
CA THR A 78 -9.81 15.02 16.58
C THR A 78 -10.64 16.06 15.85
N GLY A 79 -10.92 15.81 14.57
CA GLY A 79 -11.74 16.72 13.79
C GLY A 79 -11.81 16.35 12.32
N TYR A 80 -12.09 17.36 11.51
CA TYR A 80 -12.13 17.25 10.06
C TYR A 80 -11.57 18.51 9.41
N GLY A 81 -11.18 18.39 8.16
CA GLY A 81 -10.70 19.49 7.33
C GLY A 81 -10.72 19.08 5.86
N SER A 82 -9.95 19.74 5.04
CA SER A 82 -9.79 19.37 3.63
C SER A 82 -8.34 19.14 3.24
N ILE A 83 -8.15 18.30 2.23
CA ILE A 83 -6.91 18.15 1.47
C ILE A 83 -7.26 18.39 0.01
N ASP A 84 -6.66 19.43 -0.59
CA ASP A 84 -6.95 19.86 -1.95
C ASP A 84 -8.45 20.03 -2.22
N GLY A 85 -9.14 20.67 -1.23
CA GLY A 85 -10.57 20.94 -1.25
C GLY A 85 -11.50 19.76 -0.93
N ARG A 86 -10.97 18.54 -0.73
CA ARG A 86 -11.77 17.34 -0.42
C ARG A 86 -11.80 17.07 1.07
N LEU A 87 -12.98 16.76 1.60
CA LEU A 87 -13.21 16.44 3.01
C LEU A 87 -12.37 15.23 3.44
N VAL A 88 -11.71 15.37 4.60
CA VAL A 88 -11.03 14.27 5.31
C VAL A 88 -11.30 14.37 6.80
N TYR A 89 -11.38 13.25 7.48
CA TYR A 89 -11.44 13.16 8.93
C TYR A 89 -10.05 12.82 9.47
N VAL A 90 -9.72 13.40 10.63
CA VAL A 90 -8.37 13.26 11.20
C VAL A 90 -8.42 13.03 12.71
N TYR A 91 -7.44 12.28 13.21
CA TYR A 91 -7.04 12.32 14.60
C TYR A 91 -5.52 12.40 14.70
N SER A 92 -5.01 13.16 15.69
CA SER A 92 -3.59 13.29 15.96
C SER A 92 -3.35 13.14 17.45
N GLN A 93 -2.62 12.09 17.86
CA GLN A 93 -2.30 11.84 19.26
C GLN A 93 -1.30 12.88 19.77
N ASP A 94 -1.55 13.40 20.96
CA ASP A 94 -0.71 14.40 21.61
C ASP A 94 0.16 13.73 22.67
N PHE A 95 1.43 13.50 22.33
CA PHE A 95 2.38 12.86 23.24
C PHE A 95 2.69 13.72 24.47
N THR A 96 2.48 15.05 24.41
CA THR A 96 2.68 15.94 25.56
C THR A 96 1.68 15.67 26.68
N VAL A 97 0.50 15.11 26.35
CA VAL A 97 -0.57 14.77 27.29
C VAL A 97 -0.53 13.28 27.60
N PHE A 98 -0.10 12.91 28.78
CA PHE A 98 -0.02 11.51 29.26
C PHE A 98 0.72 10.56 28.30
N GLY A 99 1.71 11.06 27.53
CA GLY A 99 2.44 10.27 26.55
C GLY A 99 1.59 9.76 25.39
N GLY A 100 0.53 10.49 25.00
CA GLY A 100 -0.37 10.06 23.94
C GLY A 100 -1.18 8.81 24.26
N SER A 101 -1.21 8.37 25.54
CA SER A 101 -1.80 7.08 25.92
C SER A 101 -3.31 7.04 25.72
N LEU A 102 -3.81 5.87 25.28
CA LEU A 102 -5.24 5.66 25.02
C LEU A 102 -6.02 5.55 26.34
N SER A 103 -6.92 6.48 26.58
CA SER A 103 -7.97 6.42 27.59
C SER A 103 -9.31 6.03 26.96
N GLU A 104 -10.32 5.75 27.77
CA GLU A 104 -11.70 5.61 27.30
C GLU A 104 -12.13 6.86 26.50
N ALA A 105 -11.87 8.07 27.01
CA ALA A 105 -12.23 9.32 26.36
C ALA A 105 -11.50 9.54 25.03
N VAL A 106 -10.19 9.20 24.97
CA VAL A 106 -9.42 9.24 23.72
C VAL A 106 -10.00 8.28 22.67
N ALA A 107 -10.31 7.04 23.08
CA ALA A 107 -10.91 6.06 22.20
C ALA A 107 -12.27 6.53 21.64
N GLU A 108 -13.16 7.04 22.49
CA GLU A 108 -14.46 7.55 22.09
C GLU A 108 -14.34 8.74 21.13
N LYS A 109 -13.36 9.63 21.29
CA LYS A 109 -13.08 10.72 20.34
C LYS A 109 -12.66 10.19 18.98
N ILE A 110 -11.72 9.24 18.94
CA ILE A 110 -11.26 8.60 17.70
C ILE A 110 -12.42 7.87 17.02
N CYS A 111 -13.16 7.05 17.76
CA CYS A 111 -14.32 6.31 17.23
C CYS A 111 -15.37 7.25 16.62
N LYS A 112 -15.64 8.40 17.27
CA LYS A 112 -16.59 9.39 16.76
C LYS A 112 -16.20 9.95 15.39
N VAL A 113 -14.93 10.32 15.19
CA VAL A 113 -14.48 10.83 13.88
C VAL A 113 -14.42 9.72 12.83
N MET A 114 -14.11 8.47 13.20
CA MET A 114 -14.21 7.32 12.31
C MET A 114 -15.65 7.04 11.87
N GLU A 115 -16.61 7.13 12.78
CA GLU A 115 -18.03 6.99 12.44
C GLU A 115 -18.54 8.12 11.53
N LEU A 116 -18.09 9.36 11.77
CA LEU A 116 -18.41 10.48 10.91
C LEU A 116 -17.78 10.31 9.52
N SER A 117 -16.55 9.81 9.43
CA SER A 117 -15.90 9.45 8.17
C SER A 117 -16.74 8.45 7.37
N LEU A 118 -17.18 7.37 7.99
CA LEU A 118 -18.05 6.36 7.36
C LEU A 118 -19.40 6.94 6.91
N LYS A 119 -20.03 7.74 7.76
CA LYS A 119 -21.35 8.34 7.45
C LYS A 119 -21.31 9.34 6.28
N ASN A 120 -20.18 10.02 6.12
CA ASN A 120 -19.99 11.03 5.08
C ASN A 120 -19.22 10.51 3.86
N GLY A 121 -18.73 9.25 3.90
CA GLY A 121 -17.96 8.68 2.80
C GLY A 121 -16.68 9.47 2.53
N ALA A 122 -15.91 9.81 3.57
CA ALA A 122 -14.69 10.59 3.45
C ALA A 122 -13.50 9.86 4.12
N PRO A 123 -12.26 9.98 3.63
CA PRO A 123 -11.09 9.31 4.17
C PRO A 123 -10.84 9.65 5.64
N ILE A 124 -10.22 8.71 6.36
CA ILE A 124 -9.73 8.90 7.73
C ILE A 124 -8.22 8.80 7.79
N ILE A 125 -7.57 9.80 8.40
CA ILE A 125 -6.11 9.85 8.57
C ILE A 125 -5.80 9.92 10.06
N GLY A 126 -5.07 8.92 10.56
CA GLY A 126 -4.63 8.85 11.95
C GLY A 126 -3.14 9.14 12.08
N ILE A 127 -2.79 10.11 12.93
CA ILE A 127 -1.40 10.40 13.29
C ILE A 127 -1.15 9.81 14.68
N ASN A 128 -0.29 8.79 14.73
CA ASN A 128 -0.04 7.96 15.91
C ASN A 128 1.27 8.37 16.57
N ASP A 129 1.19 8.72 17.87
CA ASP A 129 2.32 9.08 18.72
C ASP A 129 1.92 8.74 20.16
N SER A 130 2.07 7.48 20.59
CA SER A 130 1.47 6.95 21.80
C SER A 130 2.33 5.92 22.49
N GLY A 131 2.42 6.05 23.82
CA GLY A 131 2.97 5.01 24.69
C GLY A 131 2.09 3.77 24.88
N GLY A 132 0.92 3.70 24.24
CA GLY A 132 0.00 2.56 24.34
C GLY A 132 -1.20 2.80 25.24
N ALA A 133 -1.69 1.75 25.91
CA ALA A 133 -2.84 1.82 26.82
C ALA A 133 -2.53 2.65 28.07
N ARG A 134 -3.49 3.48 28.50
CA ARG A 134 -3.39 4.22 29.77
C ARG A 134 -3.57 3.26 30.93
N ILE A 135 -2.49 2.93 31.62
CA ILE A 135 -2.46 1.90 32.67
C ILE A 135 -3.42 2.23 33.80
N GLN A 136 -3.58 3.52 34.15
CA GLN A 136 -4.47 4.00 35.20
C GLN A 136 -5.96 3.73 34.92
N GLU A 137 -6.33 3.44 33.69
CA GLU A 137 -7.71 3.13 33.29
C GLU A 137 -7.95 1.61 33.10
N GLY A 138 -6.88 0.80 33.18
CA GLY A 138 -6.99 -0.66 33.15
C GLY A 138 -7.72 -1.18 31.92
N VAL A 139 -8.71 -2.05 32.14
CA VAL A 139 -9.45 -2.73 31.07
C VAL A 139 -10.27 -1.77 30.19
N MET A 140 -10.65 -0.58 30.67
CA MET A 140 -11.36 0.43 29.88
C MET A 140 -10.52 0.91 28.70
N SER A 141 -9.20 1.06 28.89
CA SER A 141 -8.28 1.39 27.80
C SER A 141 -8.20 0.26 26.77
N LEU A 142 -8.21 -1.01 27.18
CA LEU A 142 -8.22 -2.15 26.27
C LEU A 142 -9.53 -2.24 25.48
N ALA A 143 -10.67 -1.98 26.12
CA ALA A 143 -11.96 -1.87 25.44
C ALA A 143 -11.95 -0.76 24.39
N GLY A 144 -11.33 0.38 24.70
CA GLY A 144 -11.15 1.48 23.75
C GLY A 144 -10.37 1.07 22.48
N TYR A 145 -9.31 0.28 22.61
CA TYR A 145 -8.62 -0.28 21.43
C TYR A 145 -9.53 -1.18 20.60
N ALA A 146 -10.27 -2.09 21.24
CA ALA A 146 -11.18 -3.00 20.56
C ALA A 146 -12.25 -2.24 19.76
N GLU A 147 -12.77 -1.14 20.31
CA GLU A 147 -13.74 -0.27 19.63
C GLU A 147 -13.14 0.42 18.39
N ILE A 148 -11.88 0.85 18.45
CA ILE A 148 -11.16 1.39 17.28
C ILE A 148 -10.94 0.30 16.23
N PHE A 149 -10.49 -0.91 16.61
CA PHE A 149 -10.27 -2.01 15.67
C PHE A 149 -11.54 -2.42 14.94
N LEU A 150 -12.66 -2.49 15.67
CA LEU A 150 -13.97 -2.77 15.05
C LEU A 150 -14.28 -1.75 13.94
N ARG A 151 -14.04 -0.46 14.20
CA ARG A 151 -14.31 0.59 13.22
C ARG A 151 -13.33 0.56 12.05
N ASN A 152 -12.06 0.21 12.28
CA ASN A 152 -11.12 -0.03 11.17
C ASN A 152 -11.62 -1.15 10.24
N VAL A 153 -12.11 -2.26 10.81
CA VAL A 153 -12.65 -3.38 10.02
C VAL A 153 -13.90 -2.96 9.25
N LEU A 154 -14.83 -2.23 9.88
CA LEU A 154 -16.05 -1.75 9.21
C LEU A 154 -15.77 -0.70 8.12
N ALA A 155 -14.70 0.07 8.26
CA ALA A 155 -14.27 1.08 7.29
C ALA A 155 -13.45 0.48 6.13
N SER A 156 -12.90 -0.72 6.30
CA SER A 156 -12.05 -1.39 5.31
C SER A 156 -12.79 -1.59 3.99
N GLY A 157 -12.23 -1.05 2.90
CA GLY A 157 -12.83 -1.06 1.57
C GLY A 157 -14.05 -0.15 1.40
N VAL A 158 -14.39 0.68 2.39
CA VAL A 158 -15.48 1.68 2.33
C VAL A 158 -14.93 3.09 2.16
N VAL A 159 -13.99 3.48 3.00
CA VAL A 159 -13.27 4.74 2.92
C VAL A 159 -11.77 4.48 3.05
N PRO A 160 -10.89 5.22 2.36
CA PRO A 160 -9.45 5.11 2.55
C PRO A 160 -9.04 5.40 4.00
N GLN A 161 -8.21 4.53 4.56
CA GLN A 161 -7.68 4.63 5.91
C GLN A 161 -6.16 4.76 5.87
N ILE A 162 -5.61 5.84 6.41
CA ILE A 162 -4.17 6.14 6.39
C ILE A 162 -3.67 6.30 7.82
N SER A 163 -2.58 5.64 8.15
CA SER A 163 -1.89 5.76 9.43
C SER A 163 -0.49 6.36 9.24
N ALA A 164 -0.20 7.44 9.96
CA ALA A 164 1.14 8.03 10.05
C ALA A 164 1.71 7.78 11.45
N ILE A 165 2.84 7.11 11.54
CA ILE A 165 3.52 6.83 12.80
C ILE A 165 4.61 7.88 12.99
N MET A 166 4.41 8.77 13.96
CA MET A 166 5.30 9.93 14.23
C MET A 166 5.87 9.91 15.64
N GLY A 167 5.88 8.74 16.25
CA GLY A 167 6.43 8.49 17.57
C GLY A 167 6.33 7.03 17.94
N PRO A 168 6.41 6.68 19.23
CA PRO A 168 6.13 5.33 19.68
C PRO A 168 4.73 4.86 19.30
N CYS A 169 4.62 3.61 18.87
CA CYS A 169 3.36 2.91 18.64
C CYS A 169 3.57 1.46 19.10
N ALA A 170 3.18 1.16 20.36
CA ALA A 170 3.56 -0.10 21.00
C ALA A 170 2.36 -0.84 21.58
N GLY A 171 2.47 -2.17 21.68
CA GLY A 171 1.44 -3.04 22.24
C GLY A 171 0.17 -3.01 21.38
N GLY A 172 -0.99 -2.84 22.00
CA GLY A 172 -2.28 -2.77 21.31
C GLY A 172 -2.39 -1.68 20.24
N ALA A 173 -1.59 -0.62 20.36
CA ALA A 173 -1.60 0.51 19.41
C ALA A 173 -1.21 0.12 17.98
N VAL A 174 -0.43 -0.95 17.77
CA VAL A 174 0.07 -1.34 16.44
C VAL A 174 -1.00 -1.98 15.54
N TYR A 175 -2.06 -2.54 16.12
CA TYR A 175 -3.03 -3.31 15.34
C TYR A 175 -3.94 -2.41 14.50
N SER A 176 -4.34 -1.22 15.01
CA SER A 176 -5.13 -0.28 14.21
C SER A 176 -4.38 0.14 12.93
N PRO A 177 -3.12 0.63 12.98
CA PRO A 177 -2.35 0.89 11.76
C PRO A 177 -2.20 -0.32 10.83
N ALA A 178 -2.00 -1.52 11.37
CA ALA A 178 -1.85 -2.74 10.58
C ALA A 178 -3.11 -3.13 9.78
N ILE A 179 -4.30 -2.70 10.23
CA ILE A 179 -5.58 -2.89 9.55
C ILE A 179 -5.80 -1.83 8.44
N THR A 180 -5.24 -0.63 8.59
CA THR A 180 -5.43 0.47 7.63
C THR A 180 -4.79 0.19 6.27
N ASP A 181 -5.16 0.95 5.24
CA ASP A 181 -4.71 0.72 3.87
C ASP A 181 -3.24 1.08 3.66
N PHE A 182 -2.80 2.18 4.27
CA PHE A 182 -1.42 2.65 4.16
C PHE A 182 -0.83 3.05 5.51
N VAL A 183 0.40 2.63 5.75
CA VAL A 183 1.19 2.97 6.94
C VAL A 183 2.42 3.76 6.50
N PHE A 184 2.54 4.98 7.02
CA PHE A 184 3.71 5.84 6.88
C PHE A 184 4.50 5.84 8.18
N MET A 185 5.81 5.77 8.12
CA MET A 185 6.68 5.87 9.29
C MET A 185 7.75 6.95 9.07
N VAL A 186 8.07 7.69 10.13
CA VAL A 186 9.15 8.67 10.13
C VAL A 186 10.41 8.02 10.68
N LYS A 187 11.52 8.08 9.95
CA LYS A 187 12.81 7.54 10.40
C LYS A 187 13.25 8.19 11.71
N THR A 188 13.95 7.43 12.53
CA THR A 188 14.55 7.83 13.81
C THR A 188 13.59 8.17 14.95
N ASN A 189 12.36 8.57 14.66
CA ASN A 189 11.40 9.03 15.66
C ASN A 189 10.21 8.08 15.86
N SER A 190 9.96 7.16 14.93
CA SER A 190 8.80 6.25 14.99
C SER A 190 9.21 4.79 15.17
N TYR A 191 8.46 4.11 16.02
CA TYR A 191 8.68 2.70 16.31
C TYR A 191 7.34 1.98 16.40
N MET A 192 7.26 0.80 15.79
CA MET A 192 6.13 -0.12 15.92
C MET A 192 6.62 -1.49 16.42
N PHE A 193 6.10 -1.97 17.54
CA PHE A 193 6.36 -3.33 18.02
C PHE A 193 5.26 -3.77 18.99
N ILE A 194 4.98 -5.07 19.05
CA ILE A 194 4.03 -5.63 20.02
C ILE A 194 4.62 -5.51 21.44
N THR A 195 5.89 -5.91 21.59
CA THR A 195 6.64 -5.81 22.85
C THR A 195 7.99 -5.15 22.60
N GLY A 196 8.36 -4.23 23.48
CA GLY A 196 9.63 -3.50 23.35
C GLY A 196 10.88 -4.33 23.68
N PRO A 197 12.08 -3.79 23.36
CA PRO A 197 13.35 -4.48 23.57
C PRO A 197 13.59 -5.03 24.98
N ASP A 198 13.16 -4.30 26.02
CA ASP A 198 13.35 -4.73 27.41
C ASP A 198 12.59 -6.02 27.73
N VAL A 199 11.38 -6.17 27.21
CA VAL A 199 10.58 -7.39 27.38
C VAL A 199 11.18 -8.55 26.59
N ILE A 200 11.63 -8.31 25.36
CA ILE A 200 12.31 -9.31 24.51
C ILE A 200 13.55 -9.82 25.23
N LYS A 201 14.40 -8.90 25.75
CA LYS A 201 15.59 -9.26 26.52
C LYS A 201 15.25 -10.12 27.74
N ALA A 202 14.17 -9.80 28.45
CA ALA A 202 13.75 -10.54 29.64
C ALA A 202 13.22 -11.95 29.33
N VAL A 203 12.56 -12.15 28.17
CA VAL A 203 11.86 -13.40 27.82
C VAL A 203 12.70 -14.30 26.90
N THR A 204 13.29 -13.76 25.84
CA THR A 204 14.04 -14.51 24.82
C THR A 204 15.55 -14.36 24.95
N HIS A 205 16.01 -13.44 25.80
CA HIS A 205 17.43 -13.08 25.99
C HIS A 205 18.11 -12.49 24.74
N GLU A 206 17.30 -12.01 23.77
CA GLU A 206 17.81 -11.31 22.60
C GLU A 206 18.09 -9.83 22.96
N GLU A 207 19.22 -9.32 22.51
CA GLU A 207 19.54 -7.89 22.61
C GLU A 207 19.31 -7.23 21.26
N VAL A 208 18.35 -6.30 21.22
CA VAL A 208 17.96 -5.60 19.99
C VAL A 208 17.62 -4.14 20.37
N SER A 209 18.01 -3.20 19.52
CA SER A 209 17.62 -1.79 19.67
C SER A 209 16.18 -1.56 19.22
N LYS A 210 15.56 -0.43 19.63
CA LYS A 210 14.22 -0.05 19.17
C LYS A 210 14.15 0.10 17.64
N GLU A 211 15.21 0.66 17.06
CA GLU A 211 15.31 0.88 15.60
C GLU A 211 15.41 -0.46 14.85
N GLU A 212 16.26 -1.37 15.29
CA GLU A 212 16.40 -2.69 14.69
C GLU A 212 15.16 -3.56 14.83
N LEU A 213 14.43 -3.44 15.96
CA LEU A 213 13.23 -4.22 16.22
C LEU A 213 12.02 -3.72 15.42
N GLY A 214 11.80 -2.42 15.41
CA GLY A 214 10.56 -1.86 14.89
C GLY A 214 10.67 -0.43 14.37
N GLY A 215 11.85 0.01 13.94
CA GLY A 215 12.03 1.29 13.28
C GLY A 215 11.46 1.32 11.86
N ALA A 216 11.43 2.51 11.27
CA ALA A 216 10.87 2.71 9.94
C ALA A 216 11.53 1.85 8.86
N ASP A 217 12.87 1.75 8.88
CA ASP A 217 13.60 0.94 7.89
C ASP A 217 13.32 -0.56 8.05
N THR A 218 13.21 -1.08 9.29
CA THR A 218 12.86 -2.48 9.54
C THR A 218 11.48 -2.83 8.98
N HIS A 219 10.49 -1.97 9.22
CA HIS A 219 9.14 -2.22 8.73
C HIS A 219 8.97 -1.96 7.23
N ASN A 220 9.82 -1.13 6.65
CA ASN A 220 9.80 -0.83 5.21
C ASN A 220 10.59 -1.82 4.38
N THR A 221 11.57 -2.56 4.97
CA THR A 221 12.42 -3.49 4.21
C THR A 221 12.22 -4.97 4.55
N LYS A 222 11.90 -5.29 5.82
CA LYS A 222 11.86 -6.68 6.32
C LYS A 222 10.44 -7.20 6.53
N SER A 223 9.59 -6.44 7.22
CA SER A 223 8.25 -6.92 7.58
C SER A 223 7.15 -6.50 6.60
N GLY A 224 7.40 -5.47 5.78
CA GLY A 224 6.39 -4.91 4.86
C GLY A 224 5.21 -4.22 5.55
N VAL A 225 5.25 -3.98 6.86
CA VAL A 225 4.18 -3.28 7.60
C VAL A 225 4.11 -1.82 7.18
N ALA A 226 5.26 -1.13 7.04
CA ALA A 226 5.31 0.23 6.56
C ALA A 226 5.31 0.25 5.02
N HIS A 227 4.38 1.02 4.45
CA HIS A 227 4.31 1.24 3.01
C HIS A 227 5.28 2.34 2.57
N PHE A 228 5.55 3.30 3.45
CA PHE A 228 6.41 4.45 3.19
C PHE A 228 7.26 4.78 4.42
N SER A 229 8.52 5.17 4.18
CA SER A 229 9.40 5.78 5.16
C SER A 229 9.75 7.20 4.74
N ALA A 230 9.71 8.15 5.69
CA ALA A 230 10.01 9.56 5.46
C ALA A 230 11.15 10.02 6.37
N ASP A 231 11.98 10.94 5.89
CA ASP A 231 13.11 11.46 6.66
C ASP A 231 12.68 12.52 7.69
N SER A 232 11.44 13.04 7.58
CA SER A 232 10.87 14.01 8.53
C SER A 232 9.35 13.90 8.60
N GLU A 233 8.75 14.40 9.71
CA GLU A 233 7.29 14.47 9.86
C GLU A 233 6.65 15.33 8.75
N LYS A 234 7.27 16.45 8.40
CA LYS A 234 6.78 17.32 7.32
C LYS A 234 6.75 16.58 5.97
N GLN A 235 7.82 15.87 5.62
CA GLN A 235 7.86 15.08 4.39
C GLN A 235 6.77 14.00 4.40
N CYS A 236 6.60 13.29 5.52
CA CYS A 236 5.57 12.28 5.69
C CYS A 236 4.17 12.85 5.42
N LEU A 237 3.84 14.01 6.00
CA LEU A 237 2.54 14.67 5.81
C LEU A 237 2.32 15.11 4.36
N LEU A 238 3.35 15.60 3.67
CA LEU A 238 3.27 15.96 2.26
C LEU A 238 3.10 14.73 1.35
N MET A 239 3.78 13.62 1.66
CA MET A 239 3.57 12.35 0.96
C MET A 239 2.13 11.82 1.13
N ILE A 240 1.52 12.00 2.30
CA ILE A 240 0.11 11.65 2.52
C ILE A 240 -0.81 12.53 1.66
N ARG A 241 -0.58 13.85 1.60
CA ARG A 241 -1.33 14.75 0.70
C ARG A 241 -1.24 14.31 -0.75
N GLU A 242 -0.04 13.95 -1.19
CA GLU A 242 0.20 13.46 -2.56
C GLU A 242 -0.55 12.15 -2.83
N LEU A 243 -0.49 11.16 -1.90
CA LEU A 243 -1.26 9.93 -2.00
C LEU A 243 -2.76 10.22 -2.17
N MET A 244 -3.30 11.17 -1.41
CA MET A 244 -4.71 11.57 -1.50
C MET A 244 -5.09 12.07 -2.90
N GLY A 245 -4.14 12.62 -3.67
CA GLY A 245 -4.35 13.03 -5.07
C GLY A 245 -4.62 11.87 -6.04
N PHE A 246 -4.35 10.63 -5.65
CA PHE A 246 -4.62 9.42 -6.45
C PHE A 246 -5.89 8.68 -6.01
N LEU A 247 -6.40 8.93 -4.80
CA LEU A 247 -7.46 8.13 -4.19
C LEU A 247 -8.83 8.82 -4.28
N PRO A 248 -9.93 8.07 -4.47
CA PRO A 248 -11.28 8.61 -4.32
C PRO A 248 -11.56 8.91 -2.84
N SER A 249 -12.67 9.59 -2.57
CA SER A 249 -13.09 9.82 -1.19
C SER A 249 -13.65 8.55 -0.53
N ASN A 250 -14.27 7.67 -1.32
CA ASN A 250 -14.88 6.42 -0.86
C ASN A 250 -15.06 5.43 -2.02
N HIS A 251 -15.53 4.23 -1.71
CA HIS A 251 -15.73 3.13 -2.67
C HIS A 251 -16.80 3.36 -3.75
N LEU A 252 -17.63 4.40 -3.61
CA LEU A 252 -18.68 4.74 -4.59
C LEU A 252 -18.22 5.78 -5.62
N GLU A 253 -17.09 6.43 -5.37
CA GLU A 253 -16.52 7.46 -6.22
C GLU A 253 -15.36 6.92 -7.06
N ASP A 254 -15.10 7.56 -8.19
CA ASP A 254 -13.88 7.33 -8.96
C ASP A 254 -12.74 8.21 -8.41
N PRO A 255 -11.47 7.81 -8.61
CA PRO A 255 -10.32 8.66 -8.30
C PRO A 255 -10.39 10.02 -9.00
N PRO A 256 -9.81 11.08 -8.41
CA PRO A 256 -9.85 12.41 -9.01
C PRO A 256 -9.11 12.44 -10.35
N PHE A 257 -9.70 13.12 -11.32
CA PHE A 257 -9.04 13.40 -12.60
C PHE A 257 -8.04 14.54 -12.43
N HIS A 258 -6.84 14.35 -12.94
CA HIS A 258 -5.77 15.34 -12.94
C HIS A 258 -5.39 15.69 -14.37
N PRO A 259 -5.74 16.90 -14.86
CA PRO A 259 -5.39 17.32 -16.22
C PRO A 259 -3.89 17.21 -16.47
N THR A 260 -3.50 16.75 -17.65
CA THR A 260 -2.11 16.65 -18.09
C THR A 260 -1.97 17.15 -19.53
N ASP A 261 -0.83 17.78 -19.83
CA ASP A 261 -0.45 18.19 -21.18
C ASP A 261 0.37 17.10 -21.89
N ASP A 262 0.64 15.94 -21.25
CA ASP A 262 1.36 14.82 -21.84
C ASP A 262 0.51 14.13 -22.90
N ASP A 263 0.92 14.24 -24.16
CA ASP A 263 0.17 13.72 -25.32
C ASP A 263 -0.21 12.23 -25.15
N PRO A 264 -1.51 11.89 -25.16
CA PRO A 264 -1.96 10.51 -25.06
C PRO A 264 -1.49 9.63 -26.23
N LEU A 265 -1.10 10.22 -27.35
CA LEU A 265 -0.58 9.53 -28.53
C LEU A 265 0.95 9.51 -28.61
N ARG A 266 1.63 10.06 -27.63
CA ARG A 266 3.10 10.07 -27.57
C ARG A 266 3.66 8.66 -27.72
N ARG A 267 4.62 8.53 -28.64
CA ARG A 267 5.42 7.32 -28.85
C ARG A 267 6.81 7.51 -28.26
N ASP A 268 7.25 6.60 -27.42
CA ASP A 268 8.59 6.63 -26.88
C ASP A 268 9.47 5.57 -27.53
N GLY A 269 10.35 6.02 -28.42
CA GLY A 269 11.23 5.12 -29.19
C GLY A 269 12.21 4.32 -28.33
N ARG A 270 12.48 4.76 -27.08
CA ARG A 270 13.34 4.03 -26.13
C ARG A 270 12.79 2.65 -25.79
N LEU A 271 11.46 2.49 -25.80
CA LEU A 271 10.79 1.24 -25.48
C LEU A 271 11.17 0.07 -26.41
N LYS A 272 11.66 0.35 -27.63
CA LYS A 272 12.13 -0.70 -28.56
C LYS A 272 13.34 -1.46 -28.03
N ASP A 273 14.28 -0.72 -27.41
CA ASP A 273 15.58 -1.23 -27.00
C ASP A 273 15.65 -1.54 -25.51
N LEU A 274 14.64 -1.10 -24.75
CA LEU A 274 14.63 -1.21 -23.29
C LEU A 274 14.47 -2.66 -22.83
N VAL A 275 13.64 -3.45 -23.52
CA VAL A 275 13.46 -4.88 -23.24
C VAL A 275 14.44 -5.67 -24.09
N PRO A 276 15.48 -6.30 -23.48
CA PRO A 276 16.48 -7.06 -24.26
C PRO A 276 15.87 -8.31 -24.90
N ASP A 277 16.35 -8.66 -26.12
CA ASP A 277 15.97 -9.90 -26.80
C ASP A 277 16.39 -11.15 -25.98
N SER A 278 17.53 -11.09 -25.30
CA SER A 278 17.99 -12.20 -24.46
C SER A 278 17.15 -12.30 -23.19
N PRO A 279 16.50 -13.45 -22.92
CA PRO A 279 15.67 -13.65 -21.71
C PRO A 279 16.49 -13.60 -20.41
N ASN A 280 17.82 -13.77 -20.50
CA ASN A 280 18.73 -13.81 -19.34
C ASN A 280 19.34 -12.42 -19.02
N ARG A 281 19.16 -11.41 -19.89
CA ARG A 281 19.66 -10.07 -19.62
C ARG A 281 18.64 -9.28 -18.80
N PRO A 282 18.97 -8.82 -17.59
CA PRO A 282 18.08 -8.01 -16.78
C PRO A 282 17.89 -6.60 -17.37
N TYR A 283 16.77 -5.97 -17.05
CA TYR A 283 16.50 -4.56 -17.28
C TYR A 283 15.63 -4.02 -16.13
N ASP A 284 15.58 -2.70 -15.99
CA ASP A 284 14.74 -2.06 -14.96
C ASP A 284 13.34 -1.78 -15.52
N MET A 285 12.34 -2.48 -15.00
CA MET A 285 10.94 -2.29 -15.39
C MET A 285 10.43 -0.88 -15.04
N LYS A 286 11.04 -0.19 -14.08
CA LYS A 286 10.66 1.19 -13.72
C LYS A 286 10.92 2.17 -14.86
N GLU A 287 11.96 1.96 -15.66
CA GLU A 287 12.23 2.78 -16.86
C GLU A 287 11.13 2.62 -17.89
N LEU A 288 10.63 1.38 -18.08
CA LEU A 288 9.51 1.11 -18.98
C LEU A 288 8.23 1.79 -18.48
N ILE A 289 7.90 1.63 -17.21
CA ILE A 289 6.72 2.24 -16.60
C ILE A 289 6.80 3.77 -16.73
N GLY A 290 7.94 4.39 -16.40
CA GLY A 290 8.16 5.82 -16.54
C GLY A 290 8.03 6.34 -17.96
N ALA A 291 8.42 5.55 -18.98
CA ALA A 291 8.24 5.92 -20.38
C ALA A 291 6.77 5.90 -20.85
N VAL A 292 5.90 5.20 -20.11
CA VAL A 292 4.49 4.97 -20.51
C VAL A 292 3.52 5.90 -19.78
N VAL A 293 3.73 6.16 -18.48
CA VAL A 293 2.80 6.94 -17.64
C VAL A 293 2.91 8.44 -17.90
N ASP A 294 1.92 9.20 -17.44
CA ASP A 294 1.90 10.65 -17.57
C ASP A 294 3.11 11.27 -16.89
N GLU A 295 3.83 12.15 -17.62
CA GLU A 295 4.99 12.91 -17.15
C GLU A 295 6.13 12.03 -16.58
N GLY A 296 6.06 10.71 -16.79
CA GLY A 296 6.99 9.73 -16.23
C GLY A 296 6.87 9.56 -14.72
N TYR A 297 5.79 10.07 -14.12
CA TYR A 297 5.65 10.11 -12.67
C TYR A 297 5.02 8.84 -12.09
N VAL A 298 5.71 8.23 -11.11
CA VAL A 298 5.31 6.98 -10.47
C VAL A 298 5.37 7.15 -8.95
N TYR A 299 4.23 6.99 -8.28
CA TYR A 299 4.16 6.97 -6.81
C TYR A 299 4.30 5.53 -6.32
N GLU A 300 5.54 5.07 -6.14
CA GLU A 300 5.88 3.68 -5.79
C GLU A 300 5.57 3.39 -4.31
N ILE A 301 4.88 2.28 -4.05
CA ILE A 301 4.45 1.82 -2.72
C ILE A 301 5.33 0.64 -2.30
N GLN A 302 5.76 0.60 -1.03
CA GLN A 302 6.64 -0.47 -0.50
C GLN A 302 7.87 -0.70 -1.38
N ARG A 303 8.53 0.37 -1.78
CA ARG A 303 9.66 0.34 -2.70
C ARG A 303 10.78 -0.63 -2.29
N ASP A 304 11.08 -0.67 -0.98
CA ASP A 304 12.20 -1.41 -0.43
C ASP A 304 11.81 -2.80 0.11
N PHE A 305 10.51 -3.12 0.13
CA PHE A 305 9.99 -4.45 0.48
C PHE A 305 9.64 -5.24 -0.78
N ALA A 306 10.08 -6.50 -0.86
CA ALA A 306 9.89 -7.38 -2.02
C ALA A 306 10.14 -6.65 -3.36
N PRO A 307 11.37 -6.17 -3.62
CA PRO A 307 11.68 -5.32 -4.78
C PRO A 307 11.60 -6.06 -6.13
N ASN A 308 11.43 -7.38 -6.12
CA ASN A 308 11.16 -8.23 -7.29
C ASN A 308 9.75 -8.03 -7.89
N ILE A 309 8.85 -7.34 -7.16
CA ILE A 309 7.57 -6.85 -7.67
C ILE A 309 7.39 -5.37 -7.36
N ILE A 310 6.95 -4.62 -8.34
CA ILE A 310 6.63 -3.19 -8.24
C ILE A 310 5.13 -3.05 -8.06
N ILE A 311 4.70 -2.28 -7.06
CA ILE A 311 3.36 -1.76 -6.94
C ILE A 311 3.41 -0.24 -6.84
N ALA A 312 2.58 0.44 -7.60
CA ALA A 312 2.61 1.89 -7.65
C ALA A 312 1.26 2.49 -8.07
N LEU A 313 1.04 3.74 -7.73
CA LEU A 313 0.02 4.57 -8.33
C LEU A 313 0.67 5.47 -9.39
N ALA A 314 0.00 5.64 -10.51
CA ALA A 314 0.42 6.51 -11.59
C ALA A 314 -0.80 7.12 -12.28
N ARG A 315 -0.58 7.90 -13.33
CA ARG A 315 -1.68 8.42 -14.17
C ARG A 315 -1.48 8.05 -15.63
N LEU A 316 -2.58 7.80 -16.31
CA LEU A 316 -2.64 7.59 -17.74
C LEU A 316 -3.78 8.43 -18.32
N GLY A 317 -3.44 9.45 -19.11
CA GLY A 317 -4.40 10.42 -19.62
C GLY A 317 -5.14 11.16 -18.51
N GLY A 318 -4.45 11.53 -17.43
CA GLY A 318 -4.97 12.23 -16.26
C GLY A 318 -5.74 11.35 -15.25
N ARG A 319 -5.95 10.07 -15.52
CA ARG A 319 -6.69 9.15 -14.64
C ARG A 319 -5.74 8.32 -13.79
N SER A 320 -6.05 8.18 -12.51
CA SER A 320 -5.28 7.30 -11.60
C SER A 320 -5.38 5.84 -12.04
N VAL A 321 -4.25 5.14 -12.00
CA VAL A 321 -4.13 3.70 -12.25
C VAL A 321 -3.22 3.05 -11.23
N GLY A 322 -3.52 1.82 -10.85
CA GLY A 322 -2.63 0.95 -10.09
C GLY A 322 -1.71 0.20 -11.04
N ILE A 323 -0.40 0.27 -10.82
CA ILE A 323 0.60 -0.48 -11.56
C ILE A 323 1.05 -1.67 -10.73
N VAL A 324 1.05 -2.86 -11.34
CA VAL A 324 1.64 -4.08 -10.78
C VAL A 324 2.61 -4.64 -11.82
N ALA A 325 3.89 -4.78 -11.47
CA ALA A 325 4.88 -5.20 -12.46
C ALA A 325 5.96 -6.10 -11.86
N ASN A 326 6.39 -7.14 -12.58
CA ASN A 326 7.59 -7.86 -12.22
C ASN A 326 8.83 -6.98 -12.42
N GLN A 327 9.85 -7.12 -11.57
CA GLN A 327 11.12 -6.42 -11.70
C GLN A 327 12.24 -7.39 -12.13
N PRO A 328 12.57 -7.48 -13.43
CA PRO A 328 13.58 -8.42 -13.92
C PRO A 328 14.98 -8.19 -13.36
N ALA A 329 15.28 -6.98 -12.90
CA ALA A 329 16.54 -6.64 -12.26
C ALA A 329 16.69 -7.26 -10.84
N GLN A 330 15.59 -7.76 -10.25
CA GLN A 330 15.54 -8.34 -8.92
C GLN A 330 14.96 -9.76 -8.99
N LEU A 331 15.71 -10.75 -8.54
CA LEU A 331 15.31 -12.17 -8.60
C LEU A 331 14.77 -12.61 -9.98
N ALA A 332 15.26 -11.98 -11.07
CA ALA A 332 14.79 -12.18 -12.45
C ALA A 332 13.26 -11.98 -12.64
N GLY A 333 12.58 -11.26 -11.74
CA GLY A 333 11.13 -11.08 -11.74
C GLY A 333 10.33 -12.26 -11.18
N CYS A 334 10.99 -13.24 -10.53
CA CYS A 334 10.30 -14.35 -9.86
C CYS A 334 9.34 -13.84 -8.79
N LEU A 335 8.24 -14.57 -8.57
CA LEU A 335 7.31 -14.34 -7.48
C LEU A 335 7.73 -15.18 -6.27
N ASP A 336 8.06 -14.54 -5.15
CA ASP A 336 8.23 -15.17 -3.85
C ASP A 336 7.01 -14.90 -2.95
N ILE A 337 7.10 -15.34 -1.70
CA ILE A 337 6.02 -15.16 -0.70
C ILE A 337 5.69 -13.68 -0.54
N ASP A 338 6.69 -12.85 -0.34
CA ASP A 338 6.52 -11.43 -0.02
C ASP A 338 5.99 -10.65 -1.23
N ALA A 339 6.48 -10.94 -2.44
CA ALA A 339 5.97 -10.37 -3.67
C ALA A 339 4.49 -10.72 -3.91
N ALA A 340 4.12 -11.97 -3.66
CA ALA A 340 2.74 -12.43 -3.81
C ALA A 340 1.78 -11.72 -2.82
N VAL A 341 2.18 -11.56 -1.57
CA VAL A 341 1.38 -10.88 -0.53
C VAL A 341 1.28 -9.37 -0.81
N LYS A 342 2.40 -8.73 -1.13
CA LYS A 342 2.48 -7.30 -1.49
C LYS A 342 1.53 -6.96 -2.64
N ALA A 343 1.64 -7.68 -3.76
CA ALA A 343 0.80 -7.45 -4.92
C ALA A 343 -0.68 -7.76 -4.66
N ALA A 344 -0.99 -8.88 -3.98
CA ALA A 344 -2.37 -9.26 -3.70
C ALA A 344 -3.11 -8.20 -2.86
N ARG A 345 -2.46 -7.64 -1.82
CA ARG A 345 -3.05 -6.58 -1.01
C ARG A 345 -3.30 -5.31 -1.82
N PHE A 346 -2.35 -4.90 -2.65
CA PHE A 346 -2.49 -3.71 -3.49
C PHE A 346 -3.60 -3.86 -4.54
N ILE A 347 -3.72 -5.02 -5.19
CA ILE A 347 -4.79 -5.30 -6.15
C ILE A 347 -6.15 -5.19 -5.49
N ARG A 348 -6.32 -5.77 -4.29
CA ARG A 348 -7.57 -5.66 -3.53
C ARG A 348 -7.88 -4.21 -3.13
N PHE A 349 -6.87 -3.44 -2.75
CA PHE A 349 -7.03 -2.01 -2.49
C PHE A 349 -7.51 -1.26 -3.74
N CYS A 350 -6.87 -1.47 -4.89
CA CYS A 350 -7.30 -0.86 -6.15
C CYS A 350 -8.76 -1.22 -6.49
N ASP A 351 -9.15 -2.49 -6.32
CA ASP A 351 -10.51 -2.94 -6.57
C ASP A 351 -11.54 -2.30 -5.63
N CYS A 352 -11.22 -2.16 -4.34
CA CYS A 352 -12.08 -1.49 -3.38
C CYS A 352 -12.36 -0.02 -3.73
N PHE A 353 -11.40 0.65 -4.36
CA PHE A 353 -11.45 2.09 -4.60
C PHE A 353 -11.50 2.48 -6.08
N ASN A 354 -12.05 1.63 -6.93
CA ASN A 354 -12.31 1.89 -8.36
C ASN A 354 -11.07 2.34 -9.14
N ILE A 355 -9.88 1.87 -8.75
CA ILE A 355 -8.62 2.19 -9.42
C ILE A 355 -8.33 1.11 -10.45
N PRO A 356 -8.34 1.41 -11.77
CA PRO A 356 -7.99 0.45 -12.81
C PRO A 356 -6.56 -0.09 -12.63
N ILE A 357 -6.33 -1.35 -12.99
CA ILE A 357 -5.04 -2.01 -12.82
C ILE A 357 -4.37 -2.23 -14.18
N VAL A 358 -3.13 -1.77 -14.29
CA VAL A 358 -2.23 -2.08 -15.40
C VAL A 358 -1.12 -2.99 -14.91
N THR A 359 -0.97 -4.15 -15.55
CA THR A 359 0.02 -5.16 -15.17
C THR A 359 1.08 -5.30 -16.26
N PHE A 360 2.38 -5.14 -15.89
CA PHE A 360 3.50 -5.45 -16.79
C PHE A 360 4.14 -6.76 -16.36
N VAL A 361 4.27 -7.70 -17.30
CA VAL A 361 4.66 -9.08 -17.02
C VAL A 361 6.02 -9.41 -17.65
N ASP A 362 6.97 -9.78 -16.80
CA ASP A 362 8.19 -10.48 -17.15
C ASP A 362 8.54 -11.44 -16.01
N VAL A 363 7.90 -12.61 -16.00
CA VAL A 363 7.93 -13.56 -14.89
C VAL A 363 8.35 -14.96 -15.36
N PRO A 364 9.47 -15.51 -14.83
CA PRO A 364 9.87 -16.88 -15.12
C PRO A 364 9.09 -17.93 -14.31
N GLY A 365 8.35 -17.50 -13.27
CA GLY A 365 7.56 -18.35 -12.39
C GLY A 365 7.64 -17.94 -10.94
N PHE A 366 7.18 -18.82 -10.05
CA PHE A 366 7.41 -18.70 -8.61
C PHE A 366 8.84 -19.09 -8.25
N LEU A 367 9.40 -18.43 -7.23
CA LEU A 367 10.76 -18.72 -6.77
C LEU A 367 10.85 -20.14 -6.18
N PRO A 368 11.67 -21.03 -6.74
CA PRO A 368 11.83 -22.37 -6.21
C PRO A 368 12.70 -22.37 -4.94
N GLY A 369 12.50 -23.35 -4.08
CA GLY A 369 13.37 -23.59 -2.92
C GLY A 369 12.62 -24.07 -1.69
N ALA A 370 13.28 -24.88 -0.86
CA ALA A 370 12.67 -25.46 0.35
C ALA A 370 12.16 -24.37 1.32
N ALA A 371 12.87 -23.25 1.45
CA ALA A 371 12.44 -22.13 2.29
C ALA A 371 11.12 -21.53 1.82
N GLN A 372 10.90 -21.40 0.50
CA GLN A 372 9.65 -20.92 -0.06
C GLN A 372 8.51 -21.94 0.13
N GLU A 373 8.78 -23.23 -0.11
CA GLU A 373 7.80 -24.31 0.11
C GLU A 373 7.37 -24.38 1.58
N TYR A 374 8.33 -24.42 2.50
CA TYR A 374 8.06 -24.49 3.95
C TYR A 374 7.42 -23.19 4.48
N GLY A 375 7.76 -22.04 3.90
CA GLY A 375 7.13 -20.74 4.19
C GLY A 375 5.70 -20.63 3.64
N GLY A 376 5.25 -21.58 2.80
CA GLY A 376 3.88 -21.65 2.28
C GLY A 376 3.67 -20.86 0.98
N ILE A 377 4.64 -20.87 0.05
CA ILE A 377 4.52 -20.19 -1.25
C ILE A 377 3.22 -20.55 -2.00
N ILE A 378 2.74 -21.81 -1.88
CA ILE A 378 1.48 -22.26 -2.50
C ILE A 378 0.31 -21.42 -1.96
N ARG A 379 0.20 -21.28 -0.63
CA ARG A 379 -0.86 -20.49 0.02
C ARG A 379 -0.73 -19.00 -0.29
N HIS A 380 0.48 -18.46 -0.23
CA HIS A 380 0.72 -17.04 -0.48
C HIS A 380 0.60 -16.68 -1.96
N GLY A 381 1.05 -17.54 -2.88
CA GLY A 381 0.81 -17.38 -4.31
C GLY A 381 -0.66 -17.45 -4.69
N ALA A 382 -1.45 -18.28 -3.99
CA ALA A 382 -2.89 -18.33 -4.16
C ALA A 382 -3.61 -17.03 -3.79
N LYS A 383 -3.04 -16.20 -2.89
CA LYS A 383 -3.60 -14.85 -2.59
C LYS A 383 -3.55 -13.94 -3.81
N LEU A 384 -2.46 -13.97 -4.57
CA LEU A 384 -2.30 -13.16 -5.77
C LEU A 384 -3.30 -13.58 -6.85
N LEU A 385 -3.42 -14.88 -7.09
CA LEU A 385 -4.42 -15.45 -7.99
C LEU A 385 -5.84 -15.03 -7.58
N TYR A 386 -6.15 -15.17 -6.29
CA TYR A 386 -7.46 -14.82 -5.75
C TYR A 386 -7.76 -13.33 -5.95
N ALA A 387 -6.80 -12.43 -5.65
CA ALA A 387 -6.98 -10.99 -5.77
C ALA A 387 -7.31 -10.58 -7.22
N TYR A 388 -6.58 -11.09 -8.22
CA TYR A 388 -6.87 -10.79 -9.62
C TYR A 388 -8.20 -11.38 -10.11
N ALA A 389 -8.52 -12.59 -9.67
CA ALA A 389 -9.78 -13.25 -10.07
C ALA A 389 -11.01 -12.59 -9.44
N GLU A 390 -10.88 -12.05 -8.22
CA GLU A 390 -11.96 -11.36 -7.51
C GLU A 390 -12.16 -9.91 -8.00
N ALA A 391 -11.07 -9.24 -8.42
CA ALA A 391 -11.11 -7.84 -8.82
C ALA A 391 -12.03 -7.57 -10.02
N THR A 392 -12.88 -6.56 -9.86
CA THR A 392 -13.92 -6.16 -10.82
C THR A 392 -13.57 -4.90 -11.61
N VAL A 393 -12.57 -4.13 -11.18
CA VAL A 393 -12.07 -2.96 -11.90
C VAL A 393 -11.48 -3.33 -13.27
N PRO A 394 -11.33 -2.37 -14.20
CA PRO A 394 -10.62 -2.60 -15.46
C PRO A 394 -9.21 -3.14 -15.22
N LYS A 395 -8.85 -4.19 -15.96
CA LYS A 395 -7.54 -4.86 -15.91
C LYS A 395 -6.93 -4.95 -17.28
N VAL A 396 -5.80 -4.27 -17.49
CA VAL A 396 -5.05 -4.32 -18.75
C VAL A 396 -3.66 -4.88 -18.47
N THR A 397 -3.26 -5.89 -19.24
CA THR A 397 -1.98 -6.60 -19.06
C THR A 397 -1.11 -6.43 -20.28
N VAL A 398 0.18 -6.16 -20.07
CA VAL A 398 1.21 -6.11 -21.12
C VAL A 398 2.30 -7.11 -20.78
N ILE A 399 2.43 -8.16 -21.56
CA ILE A 399 3.52 -9.12 -21.45
C ILE A 399 4.70 -8.53 -22.22
N THR A 400 5.77 -8.17 -21.51
CA THR A 400 6.94 -7.55 -22.10
C THR A 400 7.95 -8.57 -22.60
N ARG A 401 8.09 -9.69 -21.85
CA ARG A 401 9.01 -10.77 -22.22
C ARG A 401 8.54 -12.12 -21.67
N LYS A 402 9.09 -12.63 -20.57
CA LYS A 402 8.75 -13.96 -20.03
C LYS A 402 7.37 -13.98 -19.37
N ALA A 403 6.63 -15.03 -19.62
CA ALA A 403 5.36 -15.33 -18.95
C ALA A 403 5.19 -16.85 -18.85
N TYR A 404 5.82 -17.47 -17.81
CA TYR A 404 5.89 -18.93 -17.75
C TYR A 404 5.04 -19.51 -16.61
N GLY A 405 4.38 -20.63 -16.92
CA GLY A 405 3.69 -21.49 -15.99
C GLY A 405 2.67 -20.77 -15.11
N GLY A 406 2.70 -21.08 -13.80
CA GLY A 406 1.83 -20.43 -12.83
C GLY A 406 2.01 -18.91 -12.75
N GLY A 407 3.23 -18.40 -12.99
CA GLY A 407 3.52 -16.97 -13.05
C GLY A 407 2.69 -16.25 -14.11
N TYR A 408 2.62 -16.80 -15.34
CA TYR A 408 1.74 -16.29 -16.39
C TYR A 408 0.27 -16.21 -15.93
N ILE A 409 -0.21 -17.29 -15.31
CA ILE A 409 -1.62 -17.37 -14.91
C ILE A 409 -1.93 -16.29 -13.88
N VAL A 410 -1.13 -16.17 -12.80
CA VAL A 410 -1.45 -15.31 -11.65
C VAL A 410 -1.23 -13.82 -11.93
N MET A 411 -0.43 -13.46 -12.95
CA MET A 411 -0.16 -12.06 -13.30
C MET A 411 -1.22 -11.51 -14.29
N SER A 412 -2.48 -11.51 -13.87
CA SER A 412 -3.61 -10.91 -14.62
C SER A 412 -3.81 -11.50 -16.01
N SER A 413 -3.71 -12.83 -16.15
CA SER A 413 -3.95 -13.48 -17.45
C SER A 413 -5.39 -13.30 -17.93
N LYS A 414 -5.61 -13.47 -19.25
CA LYS A 414 -6.94 -13.47 -19.87
C LYS A 414 -7.90 -14.43 -19.15
N HIS A 415 -7.40 -15.58 -18.73
CA HIS A 415 -8.19 -16.63 -18.07
C HIS A 415 -8.63 -16.28 -16.63
N LEU A 416 -7.96 -15.32 -15.97
CA LEU A 416 -8.34 -14.78 -14.67
C LEU A 416 -9.06 -13.42 -14.77
N ARG A 417 -9.97 -13.30 -15.76
CA ARG A 417 -10.80 -12.10 -15.97
C ARG A 417 -9.98 -10.86 -16.36
N GLY A 418 -8.79 -11.02 -16.98
CA GLY A 418 -8.09 -9.91 -17.64
C GLY A 418 -8.94 -9.37 -18.80
N ASP A 419 -9.23 -8.06 -18.83
CA ASP A 419 -10.10 -7.48 -19.87
C ASP A 419 -9.35 -7.37 -21.20
N ILE A 420 -8.15 -6.77 -21.18
CA ILE A 420 -7.27 -6.63 -22.36
C ILE A 420 -5.89 -7.18 -22.01
N ASN A 421 -5.45 -8.16 -22.80
CA ASN A 421 -4.14 -8.79 -22.66
C ASN A 421 -3.32 -8.56 -23.92
N LEU A 422 -2.21 -7.86 -23.76
CA LEU A 422 -1.30 -7.44 -24.83
C LEU A 422 0.06 -8.11 -24.65
N SER A 423 0.81 -8.24 -25.74
CA SER A 423 2.21 -8.68 -25.65
C SER A 423 3.10 -7.88 -26.59
N TYR A 424 4.36 -7.71 -26.20
CA TYR A 424 5.40 -7.30 -27.14
C TYR A 424 5.80 -8.49 -28.04
N PRO A 425 6.41 -8.24 -29.20
CA PRO A 425 6.94 -9.31 -30.06
C PRO A 425 8.00 -10.18 -29.36
N THR A 426 8.66 -9.64 -28.33
CA THR A 426 9.63 -10.33 -27.46
C THR A 426 8.98 -11.24 -26.42
N GLY A 427 7.65 -11.32 -26.36
CA GLY A 427 6.91 -12.13 -25.38
C GLY A 427 7.17 -13.62 -25.56
N GLU A 428 7.49 -14.32 -24.47
CA GLU A 428 7.60 -15.77 -24.42
C GLU A 428 6.53 -16.34 -23.47
N ILE A 429 5.49 -16.96 -24.00
CA ILE A 429 4.35 -17.47 -23.22
C ILE A 429 4.35 -18.99 -23.31
N ALA A 430 4.63 -19.69 -22.20
CA ALA A 430 4.76 -21.14 -22.19
C ALA A 430 4.50 -21.76 -20.80
N VAL A 431 4.35 -23.08 -20.76
CA VAL A 431 4.23 -23.83 -19.50
C VAL A 431 5.51 -23.71 -18.66
N MET A 432 6.66 -23.68 -19.31
CA MET A 432 7.98 -23.46 -18.68
C MET A 432 8.94 -22.86 -19.72
N GLY A 433 10.06 -22.32 -19.25
CA GLY A 433 11.07 -21.80 -20.16
C GLY A 433 11.55 -22.84 -21.15
N PRO A 434 11.92 -22.45 -22.40
CA PRO A 434 12.29 -23.38 -23.47
C PRO A 434 13.37 -24.39 -23.06
N GLU A 435 14.40 -23.94 -22.34
CA GLU A 435 15.50 -24.81 -21.86
C GLU A 435 15.01 -25.92 -20.90
N GLY A 436 14.02 -25.61 -20.07
CA GLY A 436 13.38 -26.60 -19.19
C GLY A 436 12.49 -27.56 -19.97
N ALA A 437 11.69 -27.03 -20.91
CA ALA A 437 10.74 -27.80 -21.70
C ALA A 437 11.45 -28.88 -22.54
N ILE A 438 12.55 -28.53 -23.23
CA ILE A 438 13.30 -29.47 -24.06
C ILE A 438 13.96 -30.58 -23.26
N ASN A 439 14.42 -30.33 -22.03
CA ASN A 439 14.96 -31.36 -21.14
C ASN A 439 13.92 -32.43 -20.76
N VAL A 440 12.64 -32.07 -20.75
CA VAL A 440 11.53 -32.99 -20.47
C VAL A 440 11.07 -33.68 -21.76
N ILE A 441 10.82 -32.92 -22.82
CA ILE A 441 10.21 -33.44 -24.05
C ILE A 441 11.21 -34.25 -24.90
N PHE A 442 12.47 -33.78 -24.98
CA PHE A 442 13.49 -34.33 -25.87
C PHE A 442 14.65 -35.00 -25.12
N ARG A 443 14.41 -35.47 -23.89
CA ARG A 443 15.42 -36.09 -23.04
C ARG A 443 16.22 -37.19 -23.74
N GLU A 444 15.54 -38.16 -24.37
CA GLU A 444 16.17 -39.24 -25.10
C GLU A 444 16.99 -38.79 -26.32
N ALA A 445 16.50 -37.76 -27.02
CA ALA A 445 17.19 -37.20 -28.19
C ALA A 445 18.50 -36.51 -27.77
N LEU A 446 18.47 -35.78 -26.64
CA LEU A 446 19.65 -35.14 -26.07
C LEU A 446 20.69 -36.16 -25.57
N GLU A 447 20.24 -37.23 -24.91
CA GLU A 447 21.13 -38.30 -24.42
C GLU A 447 21.80 -39.07 -25.57
N LYS A 448 21.19 -39.16 -26.77
CA LYS A 448 21.68 -39.85 -27.95
C LYS A 448 22.47 -38.94 -28.90
N SER A 449 22.52 -37.62 -28.62
CA SER A 449 23.20 -36.64 -29.50
C SER A 449 24.71 -36.70 -29.37
N ASN A 450 25.41 -36.59 -30.49
CA ASN A 450 26.87 -36.47 -30.53
C ASN A 450 27.36 -35.10 -30.00
N ASP A 451 26.52 -34.08 -30.04
CA ASP A 451 26.74 -32.74 -29.48
C ASP A 451 25.50 -32.29 -28.71
N PRO A 452 25.36 -32.64 -27.43
CA PRO A 452 24.19 -32.30 -26.61
C PRO A 452 23.99 -30.79 -26.41
N VAL A 453 25.07 -29.98 -26.45
CA VAL A 453 24.98 -28.53 -26.29
C VAL A 453 24.30 -27.89 -27.50
N LYS A 454 24.82 -28.19 -28.69
CA LYS A 454 24.28 -27.70 -29.95
C LYS A 454 22.83 -28.19 -30.17
N ALA A 455 22.59 -29.49 -29.94
CA ALA A 455 21.26 -30.06 -30.03
C ALA A 455 20.25 -29.35 -29.07
N ARG A 456 20.68 -28.99 -27.88
CA ARG A 456 19.86 -28.25 -26.92
C ARG A 456 19.52 -26.86 -27.43
N GLU A 457 20.48 -26.11 -27.96
CA GLU A 457 20.25 -24.76 -28.51
C GLU A 457 19.28 -24.80 -29.68
N GLU A 458 19.46 -25.74 -30.63
CA GLU A 458 18.57 -25.91 -31.79
C GLU A 458 17.14 -26.29 -31.37
N LEU A 459 16.99 -27.22 -30.44
CA LEU A 459 15.67 -27.62 -29.94
C LEU A 459 14.98 -26.48 -29.16
N ALA A 460 15.72 -25.71 -28.37
CA ALA A 460 15.18 -24.56 -27.65
C ALA A 460 14.73 -23.46 -28.60
N ALA A 461 15.50 -23.17 -29.64
CA ALA A 461 15.13 -22.22 -30.68
C ALA A 461 13.84 -22.65 -31.41
N ASN A 462 13.76 -23.92 -31.83
CA ASN A 462 12.57 -24.49 -32.47
C ASN A 462 11.34 -24.43 -31.54
N TYR A 463 11.51 -24.74 -30.24
CA TYR A 463 10.43 -24.65 -29.27
C TYR A 463 9.93 -23.21 -29.10
N ARG A 464 10.82 -22.20 -29.08
CA ARG A 464 10.43 -20.78 -29.06
C ARG A 464 9.63 -20.42 -30.29
N GLU A 465 10.12 -20.77 -31.47
CA GLU A 465 9.46 -20.46 -32.73
C GLU A 465 8.06 -21.10 -32.84
N THR A 466 7.92 -22.35 -32.39
CA THR A 466 6.69 -23.12 -32.56
C THR A 466 5.65 -22.85 -31.45
N PHE A 467 6.07 -22.70 -30.19
CA PHE A 467 5.16 -22.72 -29.05
C PHE A 467 5.29 -21.50 -28.13
N ALA A 468 6.53 -21.11 -27.79
CA ALA A 468 6.76 -20.10 -26.75
C ALA A 468 6.90 -18.70 -27.37
N ASN A 469 5.89 -18.24 -28.09
CA ASN A 469 5.88 -16.93 -28.72
C ASN A 469 4.48 -16.28 -28.63
N PRO A 470 4.38 -14.95 -28.74
CA PRO A 470 3.12 -14.23 -28.56
C PRO A 470 2.13 -14.45 -29.72
N PHE A 471 2.64 -14.78 -30.92
CA PHE A 471 1.79 -14.97 -32.08
C PHE A 471 0.95 -16.23 -31.92
N LYS A 472 1.54 -17.30 -31.36
CA LYS A 472 0.81 -18.53 -31.07
C LYS A 472 -0.29 -18.32 -30.02
N ALA A 473 0.00 -17.54 -28.98
CA ALA A 473 -1.00 -17.19 -27.98
C ALA A 473 -2.12 -16.30 -28.54
N ALA A 474 -1.80 -15.41 -29.50
CA ALA A 474 -2.77 -14.58 -30.20
C ALA A 474 -3.67 -15.40 -31.13
N GLU A 475 -3.12 -16.37 -31.87
CA GLU A 475 -3.91 -17.32 -32.67
C GLU A 475 -4.96 -18.07 -31.86
N LEU A 476 -4.64 -18.40 -30.63
CA LEU A 476 -5.52 -19.10 -29.69
C LEU A 476 -6.52 -18.16 -28.99
N GLY A 477 -6.45 -16.85 -29.21
CA GLY A 477 -7.31 -15.86 -28.56
C GLY A 477 -6.94 -15.58 -27.09
N TYR A 478 -5.72 -15.91 -26.66
CA TYR A 478 -5.24 -15.66 -25.28
C TYR A 478 -4.61 -14.28 -25.13
N LEU A 479 -4.29 -13.62 -26.27
CA LEU A 479 -3.93 -12.22 -26.36
C LEU A 479 -4.93 -11.49 -27.27
N ASP A 480 -5.24 -10.25 -26.92
CA ASP A 480 -6.07 -9.37 -27.74
C ASP A 480 -5.26 -8.72 -28.87
N ALA A 481 -3.96 -8.47 -28.63
CA ALA A 481 -3.04 -7.98 -29.66
C ALA A 481 -1.56 -8.24 -29.28
N VAL A 482 -0.73 -8.37 -30.33
CA VAL A 482 0.71 -8.17 -30.25
C VAL A 482 0.99 -6.75 -30.72
N ILE A 483 1.66 -5.94 -29.89
CA ILE A 483 1.79 -4.49 -30.10
C ILE A 483 3.26 -4.06 -30.24
N TYR A 484 3.48 -2.96 -30.96
CA TYR A 484 4.80 -2.31 -30.94
C TYR A 484 5.05 -1.66 -29.59
N PRO A 485 6.24 -1.84 -28.95
CA PRO A 485 6.52 -1.29 -27.64
C PRO A 485 6.28 0.22 -27.50
N GLU A 486 6.62 1.00 -28.53
CA GLU A 486 6.42 2.45 -28.57
C GLU A 486 4.95 2.90 -28.59
N GLU A 487 4.01 2.00 -28.87
CA GLU A 487 2.56 2.28 -28.87
C GLU A 487 1.89 1.98 -27.52
N THR A 488 2.61 1.43 -26.55
CA THR A 488 2.07 0.97 -25.27
C THR A 488 1.20 2.02 -24.60
N ARG A 489 1.69 3.27 -24.47
CA ARG A 489 0.94 4.35 -23.83
C ARG A 489 -0.42 4.59 -24.49
N SER A 490 -0.44 4.80 -25.78
CA SER A 490 -1.67 5.11 -26.50
C SER A 490 -2.70 3.98 -26.46
N ILE A 491 -2.22 2.73 -26.50
CA ILE A 491 -3.09 1.56 -26.44
C ILE A 491 -3.66 1.39 -25.02
N LEU A 492 -2.85 1.59 -23.97
CA LEU A 492 -3.32 1.55 -22.59
C LEU A 492 -4.39 2.61 -22.32
N ILE A 493 -4.16 3.86 -22.73
CA ILE A 493 -5.13 4.95 -22.54
C ILE A 493 -6.45 4.63 -23.27
N ARG A 494 -6.39 4.16 -24.52
CA ARG A 494 -7.60 3.76 -25.27
C ARG A 494 -8.31 2.57 -24.64
N SER A 495 -7.59 1.58 -24.14
CA SER A 495 -8.16 0.42 -23.46
C SER A 495 -8.88 0.83 -22.17
N LEU A 496 -8.27 1.70 -21.36
CA LEU A 496 -8.88 2.22 -20.15
C LEU A 496 -10.10 3.10 -20.44
N GLU A 497 -10.06 3.93 -21.49
CA GLU A 497 -11.21 4.72 -21.91
C GLU A 497 -12.38 3.83 -22.40
N MET A 498 -12.10 2.78 -23.15
CA MET A 498 -13.10 1.78 -23.57
C MET A 498 -13.72 1.08 -22.35
N LEU A 499 -12.92 0.78 -21.32
CA LEU A 499 -13.35 0.05 -20.14
C LEU A 499 -13.92 0.95 -19.03
N LYS A 500 -13.97 2.28 -19.19
CA LYS A 500 -14.37 3.23 -18.11
C LYS A 500 -15.76 2.95 -17.53
N ASN A 501 -16.66 2.39 -18.30
CA ASN A 501 -18.01 2.04 -17.88
C ASN A 501 -18.17 0.55 -17.57
N LYS A 502 -17.07 -0.19 -17.40
CA LYS A 502 -17.13 -1.59 -17.02
C LYS A 502 -17.95 -1.76 -15.73
N ARG A 503 -18.89 -2.73 -15.76
CA ARG A 503 -19.66 -3.15 -14.59
C ARG A 503 -19.57 -4.66 -14.51
N ASP A 504 -18.74 -5.15 -13.63
CA ASP A 504 -18.54 -6.56 -13.36
C ASP A 504 -18.96 -6.86 -11.92
N HIS A 505 -19.51 -8.04 -11.67
CA HIS A 505 -20.04 -8.41 -10.37
C HIS A 505 -19.58 -9.81 -9.98
N ASN A 506 -19.20 -9.95 -8.73
CA ASN A 506 -19.01 -11.26 -8.12
C ASN A 506 -20.36 -11.81 -7.63
N PRO A 507 -20.50 -13.16 -7.56
CA PRO A 507 -21.69 -13.76 -6.93
C PRO A 507 -21.91 -13.18 -5.52
N PRO A 508 -23.17 -12.93 -5.10
CA PRO A 508 -23.48 -12.46 -3.75
C PRO A 508 -22.90 -13.41 -2.70
N LYS A 509 -22.17 -12.85 -1.73
CA LYS A 509 -21.55 -13.60 -0.62
C LYS A 509 -21.39 -12.68 0.59
N LYS A 510 -21.25 -13.26 1.80
CA LYS A 510 -20.98 -12.45 3.00
C LYS A 510 -19.64 -11.73 2.89
N HIS A 511 -18.61 -12.44 2.45
CA HIS A 511 -17.25 -11.96 2.13
C HIS A 511 -16.51 -13.06 1.35
N GLY A 512 -15.36 -12.72 0.75
CA GLY A 512 -14.46 -13.72 0.18
C GLY A 512 -13.74 -14.51 1.27
N ASN A 513 -13.45 -15.81 1.01
CA ASN A 513 -12.59 -16.63 1.86
C ASN A 513 -11.22 -16.77 1.21
N ILE A 514 -10.48 -15.64 1.22
CA ILE A 514 -9.11 -15.60 0.70
C ILE A 514 -8.20 -16.48 1.57
N PRO A 515 -7.25 -17.23 0.98
CA PRO A 515 -6.28 -18.01 1.76
C PRO A 515 -5.34 -17.08 2.53
N LEU A 516 -5.57 -16.89 3.84
CA LEU A 516 -4.83 -15.96 4.70
C LEU A 516 -3.48 -16.54 5.17
#